data_64341555d668ea8a9e1d0a75c64b76e2
#
_entry.id   64341555d668ea8a9e1d0a75c64b76e2
#
_cell.length_a   1.000
_cell.length_b   1.000
_cell.length_c   1.000
_cell.angle_alpha   90.00
_cell.angle_beta   90.00
_cell.angle_gamma   90.00
#
_symmetry.space_group_name_H-M   'P 1'
#
loop_
_entity.id
_entity.type
_entity.pdbx_description
1 polymer ?
#
loop_
_entity_poly.entity_id
_entity_poly.type
_entity_poly.pdbx_seq_one_letter_code
_entity_poly.pdbx_strand_id
1 'polypeptide(L)'
;MCIRDSNYPGLKEFAPGIAEAFDLIGSSQIQGRCTLAGNICNASPAADTAPALSVSKCRVKIVGPNGLREDLVSNIPIGPGKNSLKKGEFIKSIIIPKRPLYSSDSYVRFTPRSEMDIAAVSAACFITLDKEKLIKELNISLGAVAPVVVNVTGINELVMNNNLNDDLLSQISIICSSSCDPIDDKRGTIEFRSHVAGVLAKRAIIQAHSRAGDKIEKIAR
;
A
#
# COMPACT_ATOMS: atom_id res chain seq x y z
N MET A 1 -4.98 -10.73 -15.20
CA MET A 1 -5.43 -9.36 -15.52
C MET A 1 -6.00 -8.76 -14.27
N CYS A 2 -5.72 -7.50 -13.97
CA CYS A 2 -6.12 -6.85 -12.70
C CYS A 2 -7.62 -6.98 -12.39
N ILE A 3 -8.49 -6.89 -13.41
CA ILE A 3 -9.94 -7.06 -13.23
C ILE A 3 -10.35 -8.47 -12.74
N ARG A 4 -9.56 -9.50 -13.03
CA ARG A 4 -9.80 -10.84 -12.46
C ARG A 4 -9.35 -10.90 -11.02
N ASP A 5 -8.24 -10.24 -10.72
CA ASP A 5 -7.64 -10.27 -9.38
C ASP A 5 -8.51 -9.46 -8.41
N SER A 6 -9.01 -8.28 -8.79
CA SER A 6 -9.92 -7.48 -7.96
C SER A 6 -11.27 -8.15 -7.72
N ASN A 7 -11.74 -8.96 -8.67
CA ASN A 7 -12.99 -9.72 -8.55
C ASN A 7 -12.79 -11.15 -8.00
N TYR A 8 -11.58 -11.50 -7.53
CA TYR A 8 -11.34 -12.82 -6.96
C TYR A 8 -12.17 -12.99 -5.67
N PRO A 9 -12.98 -14.08 -5.57
CA PRO A 9 -13.80 -14.31 -4.39
C PRO A 9 -12.96 -14.30 -3.11
N GLY A 10 -13.40 -13.55 -2.11
CA GLY A 10 -12.73 -13.44 -0.81
C GLY A 10 -11.56 -12.47 -0.74
N LEU A 11 -11.06 -11.90 -1.85
CA LEU A 11 -9.95 -10.93 -1.79
C LEU A 11 -10.33 -9.69 -0.98
N LYS A 12 -11.53 -9.14 -1.20
CA LYS A 12 -12.02 -7.95 -0.47
C LYS A 12 -12.18 -8.19 1.03
N GLU A 13 -12.47 -9.42 1.42
CA GLU A 13 -12.55 -9.80 2.83
C GLU A 13 -11.17 -10.06 3.42
N PHE A 14 -10.32 -10.75 2.68
CA PHE A 14 -8.95 -11.11 3.11
C PHE A 14 -8.00 -9.92 3.13
N ALA A 15 -8.01 -9.08 2.07
CA ALA A 15 -7.07 -7.99 1.84
C ALA A 15 -7.77 -6.77 1.21
N PRO A 16 -8.67 -6.08 1.96
CA PRO A 16 -9.49 -5.01 1.42
C PRO A 16 -8.67 -3.85 0.83
N GLY A 17 -7.56 -3.45 1.46
CA GLY A 17 -6.70 -2.38 0.95
C GLY A 17 -5.99 -2.76 -0.36
N ILE A 18 -5.59 -4.02 -0.51
CA ILE A 18 -5.04 -4.51 -1.79
C ILE A 18 -6.14 -4.51 -2.87
N ALA A 19 -7.35 -4.93 -2.54
CA ALA A 19 -8.48 -4.91 -3.48
C ALA A 19 -8.84 -3.49 -3.90
N GLU A 20 -8.87 -2.53 -2.96
CA GLU A 20 -9.08 -1.10 -3.23
C GLU A 20 -8.04 -0.56 -4.22
N ALA A 21 -6.77 -0.88 -4.02
CA ALA A 21 -5.71 -0.44 -4.94
C ALA A 21 -5.86 -1.05 -6.34
N PHE A 22 -6.34 -2.29 -6.46
CA PHE A 22 -6.56 -2.94 -7.73
C PHE A 22 -7.73 -2.31 -8.51
N ASP A 23 -8.80 -1.96 -7.82
CA ASP A 23 -9.98 -1.33 -8.42
C ASP A 23 -9.68 0.10 -8.94
N LEU A 24 -8.58 0.71 -8.51
CA LEU A 24 -8.20 2.07 -8.89
C LEU A 24 -7.19 2.16 -10.04
N ILE A 25 -6.71 1.04 -10.59
CA ILE A 25 -5.77 1.05 -11.72
C ILE A 25 -6.48 1.53 -13.00
N GLY A 26 -6.14 2.72 -13.46
CA GLY A 26 -6.61 3.27 -14.74
C GLY A 26 -8.14 3.26 -14.89
N SER A 27 -8.62 2.70 -16.00
CA SER A 27 -10.03 2.49 -16.32
C SER A 27 -10.35 1.00 -16.45
N SER A 28 -11.63 0.64 -16.58
CA SER A 28 -12.06 -0.74 -16.83
C SER A 28 -11.40 -1.34 -18.10
N GLN A 29 -11.16 -0.52 -19.14
CA GLN A 29 -10.44 -0.96 -20.33
C GLN A 29 -8.98 -1.28 -20.04
N ILE A 30 -8.31 -0.46 -19.22
CA ILE A 30 -6.93 -0.69 -18.77
C ILE A 30 -6.89 -1.94 -17.89
N GLN A 31 -7.77 -2.07 -16.92
CA GLN A 31 -7.86 -3.23 -16.01
C GLN A 31 -8.11 -4.55 -16.76
N GLY A 32 -8.82 -4.49 -17.88
CA GLY A 32 -9.04 -5.63 -18.76
C GLY A 32 -7.78 -6.17 -19.44
N ARG A 33 -6.69 -5.38 -19.50
CA ARG A 33 -5.44 -5.74 -20.18
C ARG A 33 -4.20 -5.71 -19.29
N CYS A 34 -4.15 -4.84 -18.28
CA CYS A 34 -3.01 -4.73 -17.38
C CYS A 34 -2.89 -5.96 -16.47
N THR A 35 -1.70 -6.16 -15.93
CA THR A 35 -1.40 -7.17 -14.92
C THR A 35 -0.76 -6.50 -13.71
N LEU A 36 -0.92 -7.10 -12.53
CA LEU A 36 -0.26 -6.62 -11.32
C LEU A 36 1.26 -6.62 -11.47
N ALA A 37 1.81 -7.70 -12.04
CA ALA A 37 3.22 -7.81 -12.33
C ALA A 37 3.68 -6.68 -13.26
N GLY A 38 2.91 -6.37 -14.31
CA GLY A 38 3.19 -5.27 -15.22
C GLY A 38 3.14 -3.91 -14.53
N ASN A 39 2.18 -3.67 -13.64
CA ASN A 39 2.08 -2.43 -12.86
C ASN A 39 3.30 -2.23 -11.95
N ILE A 40 3.75 -3.28 -11.25
CA ILE A 40 4.95 -3.22 -10.41
C ILE A 40 6.22 -3.05 -11.25
N CYS A 41 6.37 -3.80 -12.37
CA CYS A 41 7.54 -3.71 -13.24
C CYS A 41 7.64 -2.37 -13.97
N ASN A 42 6.52 -1.68 -14.22
CA ASN A 42 6.50 -0.33 -14.77
C ASN A 42 7.16 0.70 -13.85
N ALA A 43 7.25 0.39 -12.56
CA ALA A 43 7.96 1.17 -11.54
C ALA A 43 7.58 2.67 -11.55
N SER A 44 6.29 2.98 -11.77
CA SER A 44 5.78 4.34 -11.60
C SER A 44 5.74 4.70 -10.12
N PRO A 45 6.27 5.85 -9.69
CA PRO A 45 6.11 6.33 -8.31
C PRO A 45 4.65 6.43 -7.84
N ALA A 46 3.73 6.64 -8.78
CA ALA A 46 2.30 6.76 -8.55
C ALA A 46 1.51 5.46 -8.86
N ALA A 47 2.18 4.30 -8.89
CA ALA A 47 1.51 3.02 -9.06
C ALA A 47 0.66 2.69 -7.84
N ASP A 48 -0.67 2.61 -8.00
CA ASP A 48 -1.62 2.41 -6.90
C ASP A 48 -1.37 1.13 -6.11
N THR A 49 -0.98 0.05 -6.78
CA THR A 49 -0.78 -1.26 -6.12
C THR A 49 0.51 -1.35 -5.32
N ALA A 50 1.52 -0.54 -5.64
CA ALA A 50 2.84 -0.65 -5.02
C ALA A 50 2.81 -0.37 -3.51
N PRO A 51 2.17 0.70 -2.98
CA PRO A 51 2.05 0.92 -1.54
C PRO A 51 1.24 -0.18 -0.83
N ALA A 52 0.10 -0.60 -1.40
CA ALA A 52 -0.78 -1.61 -0.79
C ALA A 52 -0.11 -2.99 -0.68
N LEU A 53 0.65 -3.39 -1.68
CA LEU A 53 1.42 -4.63 -1.67
C LEU A 53 2.65 -4.53 -0.76
N SER A 54 3.32 -3.37 -0.71
CA SER A 54 4.50 -3.14 0.14
C SER A 54 4.15 -3.18 1.61
N VAL A 55 3.10 -2.46 2.03
CA VAL A 55 2.66 -2.40 3.43
C VAL A 55 2.26 -3.77 3.97
N SER A 56 1.73 -4.63 3.10
CA SER A 56 1.36 -6.02 3.39
C SER A 56 2.53 -7.01 3.29
N LYS A 57 3.76 -6.52 3.07
CA LYS A 57 4.99 -7.34 2.92
C LYS A 57 4.85 -8.43 1.85
N CYS A 58 4.12 -8.13 0.78
CA CYS A 58 3.93 -9.06 -0.34
C CYS A 58 5.26 -9.38 -1.01
N ARG A 59 5.40 -10.60 -1.51
CA ARG A 59 6.58 -11.10 -2.21
C ARG A 59 6.24 -11.37 -3.67
N VAL A 60 7.26 -11.36 -4.51
CA VAL A 60 7.18 -11.78 -5.92
C VAL A 60 8.00 -13.03 -6.13
N LYS A 61 7.48 -13.95 -6.94
CA LYS A 61 8.28 -15.05 -7.54
C LYS A 61 8.77 -14.60 -8.89
N ILE A 62 10.06 -14.58 -9.06
CA ILE A 62 10.76 -14.16 -10.27
C ILE A 62 11.37 -15.38 -10.92
N VAL A 63 11.15 -15.55 -12.23
CA VAL A 63 11.72 -16.62 -13.04
C VAL A 63 12.64 -16.01 -14.07
N GLY A 64 13.78 -16.61 -14.29
CA GLY A 64 14.78 -16.17 -15.27
C GLY A 64 15.72 -17.29 -15.69
N PRO A 65 16.73 -16.99 -16.52
CA PRO A 65 17.70 -17.98 -17.01
C PRO A 65 18.43 -18.73 -15.90
N ASN A 66 18.61 -18.11 -14.74
CA ASN A 66 19.32 -18.68 -13.61
C ASN A 66 18.37 -19.38 -12.59
N GLY A 67 17.13 -19.65 -12.99
CA GLY A 67 16.17 -20.33 -12.13
C GLY A 67 15.13 -19.40 -11.50
N LEU A 68 14.67 -19.76 -10.31
CA LEU A 68 13.61 -19.08 -9.56
C LEU A 68 14.20 -18.39 -8.34
N ARG A 69 13.80 -17.12 -8.10
CA ARG A 69 14.09 -16.38 -6.87
C ARG A 69 12.85 -15.69 -6.35
N GLU A 70 12.85 -15.31 -5.09
CA GLU A 70 11.81 -14.50 -4.47
C GLU A 70 12.39 -13.18 -3.95
N ASP A 71 11.58 -12.13 -3.98
CA ASP A 71 11.94 -10.84 -3.43
C ASP A 71 10.68 -10.14 -2.85
N LEU A 72 10.87 -9.08 -2.09
CA LEU A 72 9.76 -8.21 -1.67
C LEU A 72 9.27 -7.39 -2.86
N VAL A 73 7.96 -7.13 -2.93
CA VAL A 73 7.40 -6.23 -3.94
C VAL A 73 8.06 -4.85 -3.88
N SER A 74 8.34 -4.33 -2.68
CA SER A 74 9.00 -3.04 -2.45
C SER A 74 10.41 -2.95 -3.04
N ASN A 75 11.09 -4.06 -3.30
CA ASN A 75 12.44 -4.10 -3.86
C ASN A 75 12.45 -4.13 -5.40
N ILE A 76 11.27 -4.22 -6.03
CA ILE A 76 11.20 -4.30 -7.49
C ILE A 76 11.36 -2.91 -8.12
N PRO A 77 10.60 -1.86 -7.75
CA PRO A 77 10.87 -0.50 -8.21
C PRO A 77 12.14 0.04 -7.54
N ILE A 78 13.13 0.42 -8.36
CA ILE A 78 14.40 1.03 -7.89
C ILE A 78 14.56 2.49 -8.32
N GLY A 79 13.53 3.04 -8.95
CA GLY A 79 13.45 4.42 -9.41
C GLY A 79 12.34 4.56 -10.46
N PRO A 80 11.99 5.80 -10.87
CA PRO A 80 10.94 6.03 -11.85
C PRO A 80 11.23 5.30 -13.18
N GLY A 81 10.34 4.38 -13.57
CA GLY A 81 10.50 3.56 -14.75
C GLY A 81 11.64 2.54 -14.71
N LYS A 82 12.25 2.31 -13.54
CA LYS A 82 13.36 1.37 -13.36
C LYS A 82 13.01 0.30 -12.35
N ASN A 83 13.27 -0.98 -12.68
CA ASN A 83 13.05 -2.11 -11.81
C ASN A 83 14.34 -2.95 -11.63
N SER A 84 14.34 -3.80 -10.61
CA SER A 84 15.49 -4.64 -10.21
C SER A 84 15.58 -5.96 -10.96
N LEU A 85 14.71 -6.22 -11.96
CA LEU A 85 14.75 -7.43 -12.75
C LEU A 85 15.97 -7.45 -13.66
N LYS A 86 16.65 -8.58 -13.71
CA LYS A 86 17.77 -8.82 -14.63
C LYS A 86 17.25 -9.18 -16.03
N LYS A 87 18.12 -9.10 -17.03
CA LYS A 87 17.79 -9.49 -18.41
C LYS A 87 17.28 -10.93 -18.46
N GLY A 88 16.09 -11.12 -19.01
CA GLY A 88 15.44 -12.43 -19.10
C GLY A 88 14.65 -12.85 -17.87
N GLU A 89 14.60 -12.03 -16.80
CA GLU A 89 13.73 -12.26 -15.65
C GLU A 89 12.34 -11.66 -15.87
N PHE A 90 11.33 -12.34 -15.31
CA PHE A 90 9.96 -11.83 -15.23
C PHE A 90 9.28 -12.27 -13.93
N ILE A 91 8.31 -11.49 -13.47
CA ILE A 91 7.51 -11.85 -12.29
C ILE A 91 6.44 -12.86 -12.71
N LYS A 92 6.55 -14.07 -12.15
CA LYS A 92 5.61 -15.17 -12.38
C LYS A 92 4.32 -15.01 -11.55
N SER A 93 4.46 -14.61 -10.29
CA SER A 93 3.34 -14.47 -9.36
C SER A 93 3.67 -13.51 -8.22
N ILE A 94 2.62 -12.97 -7.60
CA ILE A 94 2.69 -12.18 -6.36
C ILE A 94 2.09 -13.04 -5.25
N ILE A 95 2.77 -13.07 -4.10
CA ILE A 95 2.36 -13.82 -2.93
C ILE A 95 1.91 -12.82 -1.87
N ILE A 96 0.64 -12.88 -1.49
CA ILE A 96 0.11 -12.16 -0.33
C ILE A 96 0.31 -13.07 0.88
N PRO A 97 1.05 -12.66 1.92
CA PRO A 97 1.31 -13.51 3.08
C PRO A 97 0.04 -13.78 3.88
N LYS A 98 0.05 -14.89 4.62
CA LYS A 98 -1.03 -15.18 5.59
C LYS A 98 -1.13 -14.04 6.59
N ARG A 99 -2.35 -13.60 6.88
CA ARG A 99 -2.61 -12.49 7.78
C ARG A 99 -2.87 -12.94 9.21
N PRO A 100 -2.40 -12.20 10.22
CA PRO A 100 -2.81 -12.38 11.60
C PRO A 100 -4.34 -12.25 11.76
N LEU A 101 -4.88 -12.86 12.80
CA LEU A 101 -6.33 -12.99 13.01
C LEU A 101 -7.05 -11.63 13.07
N TYR A 102 -6.50 -10.69 13.83
CA TYR A 102 -7.08 -9.37 14.06
C TYR A 102 -6.32 -8.31 13.27
N SER A 103 -6.09 -8.56 11.98
CA SER A 103 -5.42 -7.63 11.11
C SER A 103 -6.28 -7.19 9.95
N SER A 104 -6.06 -5.99 9.48
CA SER A 104 -6.65 -5.47 8.25
C SER A 104 -5.73 -4.48 7.56
N ASP A 105 -6.09 -4.12 6.35
CA ASP A 105 -5.40 -3.11 5.56
C ASP A 105 -6.39 -2.14 4.94
N SER A 106 -5.85 -1.05 4.42
CA SER A 106 -6.58 -0.05 3.66
C SER A 106 -5.66 0.62 2.66
N TYR A 107 -6.25 1.17 1.61
CA TYR A 107 -5.57 2.00 0.63
C TYR A 107 -6.42 3.22 0.31
N VAL A 108 -5.82 4.40 0.33
CA VAL A 108 -6.45 5.65 -0.04
C VAL A 108 -5.54 6.46 -0.94
N ARG A 109 -6.11 7.21 -1.88
CA ARG A 109 -5.36 8.12 -2.73
C ARG A 109 -6.05 9.47 -2.89
N PHE A 110 -5.27 10.47 -3.21
CA PHE A 110 -5.75 11.77 -3.67
C PHE A 110 -5.44 11.93 -5.16
N THR A 111 -6.46 12.30 -5.93
CA THR A 111 -6.37 12.67 -7.34
C THR A 111 -7.04 14.02 -7.56
N PRO A 112 -6.50 14.90 -8.43
CA PRO A 112 -7.15 16.15 -8.78
C PRO A 112 -8.51 15.98 -9.49
N ARG A 113 -8.71 14.85 -10.18
CA ARG A 113 -9.95 14.50 -10.87
C ARG A 113 -10.51 13.19 -10.35
N SER A 114 -11.81 12.98 -10.51
CA SER A 114 -12.53 11.82 -10.00
C SER A 114 -12.22 10.52 -10.74
N GLU A 115 -11.90 10.60 -12.04
CA GLU A 115 -11.70 9.44 -12.90
C GLU A 115 -10.43 9.53 -13.73
N MET A 116 -9.82 8.37 -14.01
CA MET A 116 -8.68 8.18 -14.92
C MET A 116 -7.52 9.14 -14.66
N ASP A 117 -7.24 9.44 -13.39
CA ASP A 117 -6.13 10.32 -13.03
C ASP A 117 -5.04 9.58 -12.26
N ILE A 118 -3.84 10.13 -12.36
CA ILE A 118 -2.65 9.64 -11.64
C ILE A 118 -2.70 10.19 -10.22
N ALA A 119 -2.48 9.35 -9.23
CA ALA A 119 -2.41 9.77 -7.85
C ALA A 119 -1.37 10.89 -7.65
N ALA A 120 -1.81 12.00 -7.06
CA ALA A 120 -0.88 13.02 -6.57
C ALA A 120 -0.20 12.57 -5.28
N VAL A 121 -0.94 11.85 -4.43
CA VAL A 121 -0.47 11.21 -3.20
C VAL A 121 -1.28 9.97 -2.94
N SER A 122 -0.69 8.92 -2.38
CA SER A 122 -1.42 7.77 -1.87
C SER A 122 -0.81 7.26 -0.57
N ALA A 123 -1.63 6.58 0.23
CA ALA A 123 -1.20 5.94 1.46
C ALA A 123 -1.87 4.58 1.62
N ALA A 124 -1.09 3.59 2.03
CA ALA A 124 -1.56 2.28 2.44
C ALA A 124 -1.19 2.04 3.90
N CYS A 125 -2.07 1.35 4.60
CA CYS A 125 -1.88 0.95 5.99
C CYS A 125 -2.17 -0.54 6.15
N PHE A 126 -1.35 -1.24 6.93
CA PHE A 126 -1.62 -2.56 7.45
C PHE A 126 -1.49 -2.52 8.97
N ILE A 127 -2.51 -3.00 9.68
CA ILE A 127 -2.54 -3.00 11.14
C ILE A 127 -2.90 -4.38 11.68
N THR A 128 -2.27 -4.73 12.79
CA THR A 128 -2.63 -5.90 13.61
C THR A 128 -2.95 -5.44 15.03
N LEU A 129 -4.07 -5.90 15.55
CA LEU A 129 -4.50 -5.65 16.93
C LEU A 129 -4.42 -6.93 17.77
N ASP A 130 -4.44 -6.78 19.09
CA ASP A 130 -4.74 -7.89 19.99
C ASP A 130 -6.24 -7.92 20.34
N LYS A 131 -6.62 -8.82 21.27
CA LYS A 131 -8.02 -8.98 21.72
C LYS A 131 -8.56 -7.74 22.44
N GLU A 132 -7.69 -6.99 23.08
CA GLU A 132 -7.98 -5.75 23.80
C GLU A 132 -7.98 -4.51 22.89
N LYS A 133 -7.86 -4.71 21.56
CA LYS A 133 -7.73 -3.69 20.52
C LYS A 133 -6.45 -2.84 20.59
N LEU A 134 -5.43 -3.29 21.33
CA LEU A 134 -4.12 -2.63 21.34
C LEU A 134 -3.36 -2.94 20.07
N ILE A 135 -2.61 -1.97 19.56
CA ILE A 135 -1.82 -2.11 18.33
C ILE A 135 -0.61 -3.01 18.58
N LYS A 136 -0.48 -4.07 17.81
CA LYS A 136 0.69 -4.98 17.82
C LYS A 136 1.62 -4.74 16.65
N GLU A 137 1.10 -4.28 15.52
CA GLU A 137 1.88 -3.94 14.34
C GLU A 137 1.15 -2.87 13.55
N LEU A 138 1.87 -1.87 13.08
CA LEU A 138 1.39 -0.85 12.17
C LEU A 138 2.45 -0.58 11.10
N ASN A 139 2.13 -0.90 9.86
CA ASN A 139 2.96 -0.58 8.71
C ASN A 139 2.25 0.48 7.87
N ILE A 140 3.00 1.45 7.35
CA ILE A 140 2.52 2.50 6.48
C ILE A 140 3.44 2.59 5.27
N SER A 141 2.84 2.65 4.09
CA SER A 141 3.54 2.88 2.82
C SER A 141 2.90 4.03 2.07
N LEU A 142 3.72 4.96 1.58
CA LEU A 142 3.27 6.14 0.86
C LEU A 142 3.68 6.04 -0.62
N GLY A 143 2.80 6.44 -1.52
CA GLY A 143 3.05 6.46 -2.97
C GLY A 143 2.93 7.86 -3.55
N ALA A 144 3.57 8.10 -4.68
CA ALA A 144 3.65 9.38 -5.39
C ALA A 144 4.33 10.53 -4.62
N VAL A 145 5.05 10.23 -3.55
CA VAL A 145 5.71 11.23 -2.69
C VAL A 145 7.22 11.06 -2.61
N ALA A 146 7.78 10.21 -3.45
CA ALA A 146 9.22 9.98 -3.61
C ALA A 146 9.46 9.24 -4.93
N PRO A 147 10.73 9.05 -5.40
CA PRO A 147 11.03 8.28 -6.60
C PRO A 147 10.54 6.82 -6.59
N VAL A 148 10.38 6.24 -5.41
CA VAL A 148 9.81 4.89 -5.16
C VAL A 148 8.84 4.96 -3.98
N VAL A 149 8.14 3.86 -3.70
CA VAL A 149 7.29 3.74 -2.51
C VAL A 149 8.09 3.97 -1.24
N VAL A 150 7.59 4.82 -0.36
CA VAL A 150 8.18 5.08 0.96
C VAL A 150 7.53 4.17 1.98
N ASN A 151 8.28 3.22 2.52
CA ASN A 151 7.86 2.46 3.71
C ASN A 151 8.29 3.25 4.94
N VAL A 152 7.33 3.77 5.68
CA VAL A 152 7.60 4.64 6.83
C VAL A 152 8.16 3.81 7.99
N THR A 153 9.32 4.22 8.51
CA THR A 153 10.02 3.55 9.61
C THR A 153 9.79 4.24 10.96
N GLY A 154 10.10 3.56 12.07
CA GLY A 154 10.00 4.14 13.43
C GLY A 154 8.57 4.20 14.00
N ILE A 155 7.55 3.80 13.25
CA ILE A 155 6.15 3.86 13.69
C ILE A 155 5.85 2.82 14.75
N ASN A 156 6.36 1.60 14.62
CA ASN A 156 6.02 0.52 15.53
C ASN A 156 6.50 0.78 16.97
N GLU A 157 7.63 1.43 17.15
CA GLU A 157 8.15 1.82 18.48
C GLU A 157 7.22 2.81 19.18
N LEU A 158 6.57 3.69 18.41
CA LEU A 158 5.63 4.68 18.92
C LEU A 158 4.27 4.07 19.28
N VAL A 159 3.78 3.11 18.49
CA VAL A 159 2.37 2.66 18.57
C VAL A 159 2.17 1.35 19.34
N MET A 160 3.21 0.54 19.52
CA MET A 160 3.09 -0.79 20.09
C MET A 160 2.47 -0.77 21.48
N ASN A 161 1.47 -1.62 21.69
CA ASN A 161 0.68 -1.76 22.92
C ASN A 161 -0.12 -0.49 23.30
N ASN A 162 -0.30 0.45 22.41
CA ASN A 162 -1.14 1.63 22.60
C ASN A 162 -2.51 1.47 21.92
N ASN A 163 -3.52 2.16 22.47
CA ASN A 163 -4.79 2.38 21.79
C ASN A 163 -4.60 3.50 20.74
N LEU A 164 -5.31 3.37 19.62
CA LEU A 164 -5.36 4.43 18.65
C LEU A 164 -6.14 5.63 19.22
N ASN A 165 -5.51 6.81 19.23
CA ASN A 165 -6.10 8.09 19.64
C ASN A 165 -5.64 9.23 18.73
N ASP A 166 -6.23 10.42 18.91
CA ASP A 166 -5.95 11.57 18.05
C ASP A 166 -4.52 12.10 18.17
N ASP A 167 -3.93 12.03 19.36
CA ASP A 167 -2.54 12.45 19.59
C ASP A 167 -1.56 11.55 18.84
N LEU A 168 -1.77 10.23 18.94
CA LEU A 168 -0.97 9.24 18.23
C LEU A 168 -1.09 9.40 16.71
N LEU A 169 -2.32 9.57 16.22
CA LEU A 169 -2.59 9.85 14.80
C LEU A 169 -1.89 11.13 14.33
N SER A 170 -1.82 12.15 15.18
CA SER A 170 -1.17 13.42 14.85
C SER A 170 0.34 13.27 14.76
N GLN A 171 0.96 12.54 15.69
CA GLN A 171 2.39 12.22 15.65
C GLN A 171 2.74 11.40 14.41
N ILE A 172 1.96 10.36 14.09
CA ILE A 172 2.18 9.53 12.90
C ILE A 172 2.05 10.38 11.62
N SER A 173 1.08 11.29 11.56
CA SER A 173 0.92 12.20 10.42
C SER A 173 2.16 13.05 10.17
N ILE A 174 2.78 13.57 11.22
CA ILE A 174 4.02 14.36 11.13
C ILE A 174 5.17 13.50 10.61
N ILE A 175 5.32 12.27 11.13
CA ILE A 175 6.34 11.32 10.68
C ILE A 175 6.14 10.98 9.19
N CYS A 176 4.90 10.71 8.77
CA CYS A 176 4.59 10.42 7.37
C CYS A 176 4.91 11.62 6.46
N SER A 177 4.54 12.84 6.86
CA SER A 177 4.84 14.05 6.09
C SER A 177 6.35 14.29 5.95
N SER A 178 7.12 14.08 7.02
CA SER A 178 8.57 14.27 7.02
C SER A 178 9.34 13.16 6.28
N SER A 179 8.70 12.01 6.03
CA SER A 179 9.30 10.91 5.27
C SER A 179 9.19 11.08 3.75
N CYS A 180 8.52 12.13 3.28
CA CYS A 180 8.29 12.40 1.87
C CYS A 180 9.47 13.14 1.23
N ASP A 181 9.74 12.82 -0.06
CA ASP A 181 10.68 13.52 -0.93
C ASP A 181 10.03 13.71 -2.32
N PRO A 182 8.92 14.48 -2.40
CA PRO A 182 8.16 14.66 -3.63
C PRO A 182 8.78 15.71 -4.54
N ILE A 183 8.31 15.72 -5.80
CA ILE A 183 8.62 16.75 -6.79
C ILE A 183 7.44 17.73 -6.92
N ASP A 184 7.74 18.96 -7.34
CA ASP A 184 6.74 19.89 -7.85
C ASP A 184 6.31 19.51 -9.26
N ASP A 185 5.01 19.38 -9.48
CA ASP A 185 4.44 19.21 -10.82
C ASP A 185 3.02 19.79 -10.90
N LYS A 186 2.34 19.55 -12.03
CA LYS A 186 0.96 20.03 -12.30
C LYS A 186 -0.07 19.53 -11.28
N ARG A 187 0.25 18.49 -10.46
CA ARG A 187 -0.68 17.84 -9.52
C ARG A 187 -0.52 18.34 -8.10
N GLY A 188 0.57 19.02 -7.79
CA GLY A 188 0.79 19.60 -6.47
C GLY A 188 2.23 19.99 -6.21
N THR A 189 2.39 20.91 -5.27
CA THR A 189 3.68 21.35 -4.76
C THR A 189 4.26 20.32 -3.78
N ILE A 190 5.54 20.45 -3.45
CA ILE A 190 6.22 19.63 -2.43
C ILE A 190 5.48 19.70 -1.10
N GLU A 191 5.14 20.92 -0.64
CA GLU A 191 4.45 21.15 0.63
C GLU A 191 3.07 20.50 0.65
N PHE A 192 2.30 20.67 -0.44
CA PHE A 192 0.98 20.09 -0.57
C PHE A 192 1.04 18.56 -0.50
N ARG A 193 1.95 17.93 -1.26
CA ARG A 193 2.08 16.46 -1.28
C ARG A 193 2.49 15.92 0.08
N SER A 194 3.47 16.55 0.74
CA SER A 194 3.93 16.15 2.06
C SER A 194 2.83 16.29 3.11
N HIS A 195 2.08 17.39 3.10
CA HIS A 195 0.93 17.59 3.99
C HIS A 195 -0.17 16.54 3.74
N VAL A 196 -0.56 16.33 2.48
CA VAL A 196 -1.62 15.38 2.12
C VAL A 196 -1.22 13.94 2.46
N ALA A 197 0.06 13.58 2.36
CA ALA A 197 0.55 12.25 2.76
C ALA A 197 0.23 11.95 4.24
N GLY A 198 0.47 12.89 5.13
CA GLY A 198 0.10 12.77 6.55
C GLY A 198 -1.41 12.63 6.76
N VAL A 199 -2.22 13.41 6.02
CA VAL A 199 -3.68 13.33 6.08
C VAL A 199 -4.19 11.97 5.58
N LEU A 200 -3.67 11.49 4.46
CA LEU A 200 -4.06 10.18 3.91
C LEU A 200 -3.61 9.02 4.79
N ALA A 201 -2.42 9.11 5.40
CA ALA A 201 -1.96 8.13 6.36
C ALA A 201 -2.94 7.99 7.54
N LYS A 202 -3.39 9.11 8.13
CA LYS A 202 -4.43 9.10 9.18
C LYS A 202 -5.69 8.37 8.73
N ARG A 203 -6.21 8.72 7.54
CA ARG A 203 -7.44 8.11 7.00
C ARG A 203 -7.27 6.60 6.77
N ALA A 204 -6.14 6.20 6.22
CA ALA A 204 -5.83 4.79 6.01
C ALA A 204 -5.75 4.03 7.34
N ILE A 205 -5.11 4.59 8.37
CA ILE A 205 -5.00 3.97 9.70
C ILE A 205 -6.39 3.79 10.32
N ILE A 206 -7.21 4.84 10.34
CA ILE A 206 -8.57 4.79 10.91
C ILE A 206 -9.40 3.69 10.23
N GLN A 207 -9.35 3.62 8.90
CA GLN A 207 -10.08 2.64 8.11
C GLN A 207 -9.59 1.21 8.39
N ALA A 208 -8.27 0.98 8.39
CA ALA A 208 -7.68 -0.33 8.68
C ALA A 208 -7.95 -0.77 10.13
N HIS A 209 -7.87 0.16 11.10
CA HIS A 209 -8.14 -0.09 12.51
C HIS A 209 -9.60 -0.50 12.75
N SER A 210 -10.56 0.24 12.16
CA SER A 210 -11.99 -0.11 12.23
C SER A 210 -12.23 -1.52 11.72
N ARG A 211 -11.71 -1.88 10.55
CA ARG A 211 -11.86 -3.21 9.95
C ARG A 211 -11.22 -4.33 10.77
N ALA A 212 -10.08 -4.07 11.40
CA ALA A 212 -9.44 -5.03 12.30
C ALA A 212 -10.25 -5.22 13.60
N GLY A 213 -10.83 -4.14 14.16
CA GLY A 213 -11.72 -4.15 15.32
C GLY A 213 -13.01 -4.94 15.05
N ASP A 214 -13.63 -4.78 13.90
CA ASP A 214 -14.83 -5.53 13.50
C ASP A 214 -14.59 -7.05 13.46
N LYS A 215 -13.37 -7.48 13.11
CA LYS A 215 -12.99 -8.92 13.16
C LYS A 215 -12.95 -9.46 14.59
N ILE A 216 -12.51 -8.67 15.55
CA ILE A 216 -12.51 -9.05 16.97
C ILE A 216 -13.97 -9.28 17.42
N GLU A 217 -14.87 -8.37 17.10
CA GLU A 217 -16.28 -8.45 17.50
C GLU A 217 -17.02 -9.62 16.85
N LYS A 218 -16.70 -9.95 15.58
CA LYS A 218 -17.29 -11.11 14.89
C LYS A 218 -16.87 -12.46 15.46
N ILE A 219 -15.65 -12.57 16.00
CA ILE A 219 -15.15 -13.83 16.57
C ILE A 219 -15.60 -14.00 18.01
N ALA A 220 -15.90 -12.91 18.71
CA ALA A 220 -16.39 -12.94 20.09
C ALA A 220 -17.89 -13.30 20.22
N ARG A 221 -18.63 -13.34 19.10
CA ARG A 221 -20.05 -13.76 18.99
C ARG A 221 -20.16 -15.23 18.62
#